data_0c4cae04b79f6c98f3723ed78f874b1b
#
_entry.id   0c4cae04b79f6c98f3723ed78f874b1b
#
_cell.length_a   1.000
_cell.length_b   1.000
_cell.length_c   1.000
_cell.angle_alpha   90.00
_cell.angle_beta   90.00
_cell.angle_gamma   90.00
#
_symmetry.space_group_name_H-M   'P 1'
#
loop_
_entity.id
_entity.type
_entity.pdbx_description
1 polymer ?
#
loop_
_entity_poly.entity_id
_entity_poly.type
_entity_poly.pdbx_seq_one_letter_code
_entity_poly.pdbx_strand_id
1 'polypeptide(L)'
;MNGYSSISVIPLLCYLFLFMTFAVAKKTKKVIYTFMSLMVMMILWTGGSFAMRMQLWPSVDFWSNLSVFGILMLPAFYYNFVLDFLEERRSCGRYFWLVVFLTLNVFNCFTSLFIPPPEVLSHGGRTDFIYHYSWQVYIVFVLAAVCLIQLGLLIRRYCKGNGTVFRQLLPVAFGVVVLFAGHIISTLPFFSGFPLDIISGVVNAVLLFYALYKKRLFQLTMLFSRGNCYIIALILGVTIAYYSVPSVQRFLMNTVGVGYVHSIILISLIFMLLIVLLYTMINAFFNAVFVRNEQQQGELVARFSKEITRLLKVGDVLQNLTDIIGEALGVYRVFALVRTEKGDYQIAH
;
A
#
# COMPACT_ATOMS: atom_id res chain seq x y z
N MET A 1 8.84 3.99 26.60
CA MET A 1 8.38 3.94 25.19
C MET A 1 7.64 2.65 24.98
N ASN A 2 6.40 2.69 24.54
CA ASN A 2 5.60 1.51 24.33
C ASN A 2 6.08 0.78 23.08
N GLY A 3 6.35 -0.53 23.17
CA GLY A 3 6.77 -1.35 22.03
C GLY A 3 5.80 -1.30 20.83
N TYR A 4 4.57 -0.85 21.04
CA TYR A 4 3.55 -0.70 20.01
C TYR A 4 3.76 0.52 19.08
N SER A 5 4.51 1.54 19.48
CA SER A 5 4.82 2.70 18.61
C SER A 5 5.58 2.29 17.36
N SER A 6 6.48 1.31 17.49
CA SER A 6 7.31 0.81 16.39
C SER A 6 6.49 0.03 15.35
N ILE A 7 5.40 -0.61 15.75
CA ILE A 7 4.57 -1.41 14.83
C ILE A 7 3.85 -0.50 13.82
N SER A 8 3.46 0.73 14.23
CA SER A 8 2.80 1.70 13.34
C SER A 8 3.66 2.16 12.16
N VAL A 9 4.98 2.04 12.26
CA VAL A 9 5.91 2.40 11.19
C VAL A 9 5.81 1.45 10.00
N ILE A 10 5.53 0.17 10.24
CA ILE A 10 5.50 -0.85 9.19
C ILE A 10 4.46 -0.53 8.11
N PRO A 11 3.16 -0.36 8.43
CA PRO A 11 2.17 -0.03 7.41
C PRO A 11 2.43 1.33 6.77
N LEU A 12 2.92 2.32 7.54
CA LEU A 12 3.28 3.64 6.99
C LEU A 12 4.34 3.51 5.90
N LEU A 13 5.41 2.74 6.15
CA LEU A 13 6.46 2.51 5.16
C LEU A 13 5.94 1.77 3.92
N CYS A 14 5.08 0.77 4.12
CA CYS A 14 4.47 0.05 3.01
C CYS A 14 3.62 0.98 2.12
N TYR A 15 2.80 1.86 2.73
CA TYR A 15 1.96 2.79 1.97
C TYR A 15 2.78 3.90 1.31
N LEU A 16 3.81 4.43 1.97
CA LEU A 16 4.74 5.39 1.37
C LEU A 16 5.47 4.77 0.17
N PHE A 17 5.92 3.53 0.30
CA PHE A 17 6.55 2.82 -0.78
C PHE A 17 5.61 2.66 -1.98
N LEU A 18 4.37 2.20 -1.75
CA LEU A 18 3.37 2.08 -2.80
C LEU A 18 3.09 3.43 -3.46
N PHE A 19 2.88 4.48 -2.67
CA PHE A 19 2.65 5.83 -3.18
C PHE A 19 3.80 6.32 -4.08
N MET A 20 5.05 6.20 -3.60
CA MET A 20 6.24 6.63 -4.36
C MET A 20 6.41 5.84 -5.65
N THR A 21 6.11 4.53 -5.63
CA THR A 21 6.16 3.70 -6.83
C THR A 21 5.25 4.23 -7.94
N PHE A 22 4.04 4.69 -7.57
CA PHE A 22 3.11 5.24 -8.56
C PHE A 22 3.38 6.70 -8.91
N ALA A 23 3.93 7.50 -7.99
CA ALA A 23 4.28 8.89 -8.24
C ALA A 23 5.36 9.04 -9.34
N VAL A 24 6.25 8.06 -9.44
CA VAL A 24 7.32 8.04 -10.47
C VAL A 24 6.83 7.44 -11.80
N ALA A 25 5.68 6.76 -11.83
CA ALA A 25 5.17 6.13 -13.03
C ALA A 25 4.75 7.16 -14.09
N LYS A 26 5.34 7.10 -15.29
CA LYS A 26 5.09 8.06 -16.39
C LYS A 26 3.70 7.98 -17.04
N LYS A 27 2.92 6.92 -16.80
CA LYS A 27 1.59 6.72 -17.44
C LYS A 27 0.47 7.13 -16.50
N THR A 28 -0.23 8.18 -16.86
CA THR A 28 -1.28 8.81 -16.09
C THR A 28 -2.68 8.35 -16.50
N LYS A 29 -3.07 7.13 -16.10
CA LYS A 29 -4.49 6.74 -16.15
C LYS A 29 -5.22 7.30 -14.92
N LYS A 30 -6.48 7.68 -15.08
CA LYS A 30 -7.31 8.23 -13.99
C LYS A 30 -7.35 7.32 -12.75
N VAL A 31 -7.39 6.01 -12.94
CA VAL A 31 -7.37 5.00 -11.87
C VAL A 31 -6.10 5.05 -11.01
N ILE A 32 -4.97 5.52 -11.56
CA ILE A 32 -3.72 5.67 -10.81
C ILE A 32 -3.85 6.85 -9.84
N TYR A 33 -4.43 7.96 -10.27
CA TYR A 33 -4.65 9.12 -9.39
C TYR A 33 -5.59 8.81 -8.24
N THR A 34 -6.68 8.07 -8.48
CA THR A 34 -7.59 7.65 -7.40
C THR A 34 -6.94 6.65 -6.47
N PHE A 35 -6.09 5.75 -6.98
CA PHE A 35 -5.28 4.87 -6.15
C PHE A 35 -4.25 5.65 -5.30
N MET A 36 -3.55 6.62 -5.89
CA MET A 36 -2.62 7.49 -5.15
C MET A 36 -3.34 8.29 -4.07
N SER A 37 -4.53 8.84 -4.37
CA SER A 37 -5.35 9.54 -3.38
C SER A 37 -5.74 8.63 -2.21
N LEU A 38 -6.06 7.35 -2.49
CA LEU A 38 -6.30 6.34 -1.47
C LEU A 38 -5.04 6.12 -0.61
N MET A 39 -3.85 6.01 -1.24
CA MET A 39 -2.58 5.86 -0.50
C MET A 39 -2.29 7.08 0.38
N VAL A 40 -2.61 8.30 -0.07
CA VAL A 40 -2.50 9.51 0.76
C VAL A 40 -3.34 9.38 2.02
N MET A 41 -4.60 8.92 1.93
CA MET A 41 -5.44 8.71 3.11
C MET A 41 -4.86 7.65 4.07
N MET A 42 -4.30 6.56 3.53
CA MET A 42 -3.61 5.53 4.32
C MET A 42 -2.37 6.10 5.03
N ILE A 43 -1.59 6.95 4.35
CA ILE A 43 -0.41 7.61 4.90
C ILE A 43 -0.81 8.60 5.99
N LEU A 44 -1.87 9.39 5.78
CA LEU A 44 -2.38 10.33 6.79
C LEU A 44 -2.85 9.59 8.05
N TRP A 45 -3.58 8.49 7.87
CA TRP A 45 -4.01 7.65 9.00
C TRP A 45 -2.82 7.05 9.76
N THR A 46 -1.95 6.30 9.09
CA THR A 46 -0.84 5.60 9.75
C THR A 46 0.24 6.53 10.23
N GLY A 47 0.55 7.59 9.45
CA GLY A 47 1.52 8.63 9.79
C GLY A 47 1.04 9.50 10.95
N GLY A 48 -0.24 9.90 10.95
CA GLY A 48 -0.85 10.62 12.06
C GLY A 48 -0.83 9.78 13.35
N SER A 49 -1.21 8.49 13.27
CA SER A 49 -1.13 7.56 14.40
C SER A 49 0.30 7.39 14.92
N PHE A 50 1.29 7.30 14.04
CA PHE A 50 2.70 7.23 14.42
C PHE A 50 3.15 8.52 15.11
N ALA A 51 2.91 9.68 14.48
CA ALA A 51 3.33 10.98 15.01
C ALA A 51 2.67 11.31 16.36
N MET A 52 1.40 10.95 16.54
CA MET A 52 0.67 11.05 17.80
C MET A 52 1.34 10.22 18.91
N ARG A 53 1.65 8.95 18.62
CA ARG A 53 2.31 8.04 19.60
C ARG A 53 3.72 8.50 19.95
N MET A 54 4.39 9.18 19.03
CA MET A 54 5.70 9.80 19.25
C MET A 54 5.62 11.17 19.92
N GLN A 55 4.41 11.67 20.15
CA GLN A 55 4.16 13.01 20.72
C GLN A 55 4.91 14.12 19.98
N LEU A 56 4.90 14.06 18.64
CA LEU A 56 5.59 15.04 17.81
C LEU A 56 4.86 16.40 17.86
N TRP A 57 5.66 17.48 17.66
CA TRP A 57 5.09 18.81 17.48
C TRP A 57 4.12 18.84 16.28
N PRO A 58 2.95 19.52 16.31
CA PRO A 58 2.53 20.53 17.29
C PRO A 58 1.82 19.96 18.53
N SER A 59 0.97 18.91 18.43
CA SER A 59 0.27 18.32 19.57
C SER A 59 -0.25 16.91 19.26
N VAL A 60 -0.57 16.15 20.29
CA VAL A 60 -1.22 14.82 20.17
C VAL A 60 -2.56 14.93 19.49
N ASP A 61 -3.35 15.95 19.83
CA ASP A 61 -4.69 16.19 19.27
C ASP A 61 -4.64 16.47 17.77
N PHE A 62 -3.66 17.28 17.32
CA PHE A 62 -3.46 17.56 15.91
C PHE A 62 -3.22 16.27 15.11
N TRP A 63 -2.28 15.44 15.58
CA TRP A 63 -1.95 14.19 14.90
C TRP A 63 -3.06 13.15 15.00
N SER A 64 -3.80 13.14 16.12
CA SER A 64 -5.00 12.31 16.27
C SER A 64 -6.07 12.70 15.25
N ASN A 65 -6.41 13.98 15.15
CA ASN A 65 -7.39 14.48 14.17
C ASN A 65 -6.97 14.19 12.72
N LEU A 66 -5.67 14.33 12.41
CA LEU A 66 -5.15 14.01 11.08
C LEU A 66 -5.26 12.51 10.78
N SER A 67 -4.99 11.66 11.76
CA SER A 67 -5.15 10.20 11.66
C SER A 67 -6.61 9.83 11.45
N VAL A 68 -7.53 10.41 12.25
CA VAL A 68 -8.97 10.22 12.14
C VAL A 68 -9.49 10.69 10.79
N PHE A 69 -9.02 11.84 10.30
CA PHE A 69 -9.35 12.30 8.95
C PHE A 69 -8.99 11.26 7.89
N GLY A 70 -7.80 10.71 7.97
CA GLY A 70 -7.35 9.66 7.04
C GLY A 70 -8.28 8.46 7.03
N ILE A 71 -8.54 7.86 8.21
CA ILE A 71 -9.34 6.62 8.32
C ILE A 71 -10.80 6.81 7.93
N LEU A 72 -11.42 7.93 8.31
CA LEU A 72 -12.82 8.22 7.99
C LEU A 72 -13.04 8.44 6.49
N MET A 73 -12.06 8.97 5.77
CA MET A 73 -12.17 9.16 4.32
C MET A 73 -11.93 7.88 3.51
N LEU A 74 -11.33 6.84 4.09
CA LEU A 74 -10.98 5.62 3.37
C LEU A 74 -12.14 4.96 2.61
N PRO A 75 -13.36 4.77 3.16
CA PRO A 75 -14.46 4.13 2.44
C PRO A 75 -14.81 4.85 1.14
N ALA A 76 -14.85 6.20 1.17
CA ALA A 76 -15.15 7.01 0.00
C ALA A 76 -14.05 6.92 -1.06
N PHE A 77 -12.78 6.93 -0.65
CA PHE A 77 -11.66 6.80 -1.59
C PHE A 77 -11.56 5.39 -2.18
N TYR A 78 -11.84 4.34 -1.41
CA TYR A 78 -11.98 2.98 -1.94
C TYR A 78 -13.11 2.89 -2.96
N TYR A 79 -14.26 3.47 -2.65
CA TYR A 79 -15.40 3.51 -3.56
C TYR A 79 -15.02 4.18 -4.89
N ASN A 80 -14.37 5.34 -4.83
CA ASN A 80 -13.91 6.07 -6.01
C ASN A 80 -12.86 5.31 -6.81
N PHE A 81 -11.91 4.66 -6.13
CA PHE A 81 -10.90 3.84 -6.78
C PHE A 81 -11.53 2.68 -7.57
N VAL A 82 -12.46 1.95 -6.96
CA VAL A 82 -13.13 0.83 -7.63
C VAL A 82 -13.99 1.29 -8.80
N LEU A 83 -14.69 2.43 -8.69
CA LEU A 83 -15.43 3.02 -9.82
C LEU A 83 -14.51 3.32 -11.01
N ASP A 84 -13.36 3.95 -10.75
CA ASP A 84 -12.41 4.28 -11.82
C ASP A 84 -11.70 3.02 -12.37
N PHE A 85 -11.51 1.99 -11.54
CA PHE A 85 -10.97 0.70 -11.98
C PHE A 85 -11.95 -0.06 -12.89
N LEU A 86 -13.25 0.02 -12.61
CA LEU A 86 -14.33 -0.57 -13.42
C LEU A 86 -14.73 0.34 -14.60
N GLU A 87 -14.07 1.48 -14.80
CA GLU A 87 -14.37 2.49 -15.81
C GLU A 87 -15.81 3.05 -15.76
N GLU A 88 -16.44 2.99 -14.58
CA GLU A 88 -17.78 3.52 -14.36
C GLU A 88 -17.77 5.04 -14.25
N ARG A 89 -18.26 5.73 -15.28
CA ARG A 89 -18.19 7.21 -15.37
C ARG A 89 -19.35 7.93 -14.68
N ARG A 90 -20.53 7.31 -14.59
CA ARG A 90 -21.78 7.95 -14.14
C ARG A 90 -22.29 7.32 -12.84
N SER A 91 -21.62 7.54 -11.71
CA SER A 91 -22.14 7.12 -10.42
C SER A 91 -22.34 8.33 -9.51
N CYS A 92 -23.60 8.65 -9.18
CA CYS A 92 -23.94 9.64 -8.15
C CYS A 92 -23.33 9.26 -6.79
N GLY A 93 -23.09 7.97 -6.54
CA GLY A 93 -22.47 7.47 -5.32
C GLY A 93 -21.07 8.01 -5.07
N ARG A 94 -20.32 8.36 -6.12
CA ARG A 94 -18.98 8.95 -6.01
C ARG A 94 -18.97 10.21 -5.16
N TYR A 95 -19.76 11.19 -5.52
CA TYR A 95 -19.84 12.48 -4.82
C TYR A 95 -20.61 12.36 -3.52
N PHE A 96 -21.66 11.53 -3.48
CA PHE A 96 -22.45 11.28 -2.28
C PHE A 96 -21.57 10.82 -1.12
N TRP A 97 -20.79 9.75 -1.29
CA TRP A 97 -19.94 9.22 -0.23
C TRP A 97 -18.81 10.16 0.15
N LEU A 98 -18.21 10.89 -0.82
CA LEU A 98 -17.22 11.91 -0.51
C LEU A 98 -17.81 13.01 0.39
N VAL A 99 -19.00 13.51 0.05
CA VAL A 99 -19.67 14.56 0.85
C VAL A 99 -20.04 14.02 2.23
N VAL A 100 -20.61 12.82 2.33
CA VAL A 100 -20.99 12.21 3.61
C VAL A 100 -19.79 12.08 4.55
N PHE A 101 -18.70 11.46 4.09
CA PHE A 101 -17.53 11.26 4.95
C PHE A 101 -16.74 12.54 5.21
N LEU A 102 -16.74 13.50 4.27
CA LEU A 102 -16.17 14.82 4.51
C LEU A 102 -16.96 15.58 5.58
N THR A 103 -18.30 15.57 5.52
CA THR A 103 -19.16 16.19 6.53
C THR A 103 -18.94 15.57 7.90
N LEU A 104 -18.86 14.24 7.99
CA LEU A 104 -18.54 13.54 9.24
C LEU A 104 -17.19 13.96 9.80
N ASN A 105 -16.16 14.09 8.93
CA ASN A 105 -14.83 14.53 9.36
C ASN A 105 -14.84 15.96 9.89
N VAL A 106 -15.44 16.89 9.15
CA VAL A 106 -15.56 18.30 9.56
C VAL A 106 -16.28 18.37 10.90
N PHE A 107 -17.41 17.67 11.04
CA PHE A 107 -18.16 17.64 12.28
C PHE A 107 -17.35 17.04 13.44
N ASN A 108 -16.63 15.93 13.21
CA ASN A 108 -15.78 15.33 14.23
C ASN A 108 -14.62 16.23 14.64
N CYS A 109 -14.03 16.97 13.72
CA CYS A 109 -12.93 17.90 14.00
C CYS A 109 -13.33 19.01 14.98
N PHE A 110 -14.60 19.50 14.88
CA PHE A 110 -15.10 20.57 15.76
C PHE A 110 -15.71 20.05 17.07
N THR A 111 -16.29 18.85 17.07
CA THR A 111 -17.07 18.36 18.21
C THR A 111 -16.42 17.21 18.96
N SER A 112 -15.44 16.53 18.34
CA SER A 112 -14.83 15.27 18.83
C SER A 112 -15.89 14.20 19.21
N LEU A 113 -17.07 14.26 18.56
CA LEU A 113 -18.25 13.48 18.97
C LEU A 113 -18.12 12.00 18.61
N PHE A 114 -17.57 11.69 17.44
CA PHE A 114 -17.48 10.31 16.94
C PHE A 114 -16.21 9.63 17.45
N ILE A 115 -15.08 10.25 17.25
CA ILE A 115 -13.76 9.72 17.62
C ILE A 115 -13.01 10.84 18.34
N PRO A 116 -13.05 10.88 19.69
CA PRO A 116 -12.32 11.87 20.47
C PRO A 116 -10.81 11.57 20.42
N PRO A 117 -9.95 12.59 20.60
CA PRO A 117 -8.53 12.37 20.81
C PRO A 117 -8.29 11.51 22.05
N PRO A 118 -7.24 10.68 22.06
CA PRO A 118 -6.95 9.81 23.20
C PRO A 118 -6.46 10.61 24.39
N GLU A 119 -6.80 10.17 25.60
CA GLU A 119 -6.16 10.63 26.82
C GLU A 119 -4.76 10.04 26.94
N VAL A 120 -3.80 10.90 27.28
CA VAL A 120 -2.41 10.52 27.41
C VAL A 120 -2.10 10.32 28.90
N LEU A 121 -1.91 9.08 29.32
CA LEU A 121 -1.50 8.73 30.68
C LEU A 121 -0.01 8.37 30.69
N SER A 122 0.76 9.10 31.52
CA SER A 122 2.17 8.84 31.71
C SER A 122 2.42 8.24 33.10
N HIS A 123 2.73 6.94 33.14
CA HIS A 123 3.09 6.23 34.36
C HIS A 123 4.48 5.62 34.24
N GLY A 124 5.41 6.02 35.12
CA GLY A 124 6.75 5.38 35.24
C GLY A 124 7.57 5.37 33.92
N GLY A 125 7.46 6.41 33.08
CA GLY A 125 8.19 6.51 31.81
C GLY A 125 7.55 5.74 30.64
N ARG A 126 6.36 5.16 30.84
CA ARG A 126 5.51 4.63 29.77
C ARG A 126 4.37 5.60 29.51
N THR A 127 4.08 5.82 28.23
CA THR A 127 2.93 6.62 27.80
C THR A 127 1.88 5.70 27.20
N ASP A 128 0.72 5.65 27.82
CA ASP A 128 -0.42 4.89 27.36
C ASP A 128 -1.47 5.84 26.79
N PHE A 129 -2.09 5.42 25.68
CA PHE A 129 -3.15 6.17 24.99
C PHE A 129 -4.47 5.44 25.24
N ILE A 130 -5.38 6.12 25.96
CA ILE A 130 -6.70 5.56 26.25
C ILE A 130 -7.74 6.26 25.39
N TYR A 131 -8.49 5.49 24.63
CA TYR A 131 -9.57 5.97 23.79
C TYR A 131 -10.91 5.75 24.47
N HIS A 132 -11.66 6.82 24.65
CA HIS A 132 -13.02 6.79 25.18
C HIS A 132 -14.01 6.90 24.02
N TYR A 133 -14.41 5.75 23.47
CA TYR A 133 -15.38 5.73 22.38
C TYR A 133 -16.79 5.91 22.92
N SER A 134 -17.50 6.86 22.34
CA SER A 134 -18.92 7.09 22.58
C SER A 134 -19.76 6.22 21.63
N TRP A 135 -21.03 5.98 21.93
CA TRP A 135 -21.91 5.16 21.08
C TRP A 135 -22.05 5.71 19.64
N GLN A 136 -21.81 7.00 19.45
CA GLN A 136 -21.86 7.67 18.15
C GLN A 136 -20.82 7.13 17.13
N VAL A 137 -19.75 6.50 17.58
CA VAL A 137 -18.77 5.86 16.71
C VAL A 137 -19.40 4.77 15.84
N TYR A 138 -20.44 4.08 16.37
CA TYR A 138 -21.14 3.04 15.62
C TYR A 138 -21.90 3.59 14.41
N ILE A 139 -22.33 4.86 14.42
CA ILE A 139 -22.94 5.52 13.26
C ILE A 139 -21.93 5.55 12.10
N VAL A 140 -20.70 5.89 12.39
CA VAL A 140 -19.60 5.90 11.39
C VAL A 140 -19.38 4.49 10.83
N PHE A 141 -19.34 3.49 11.69
CA PHE A 141 -19.17 2.09 11.26
C PHE A 141 -20.33 1.59 10.39
N VAL A 142 -21.57 1.96 10.74
CA VAL A 142 -22.75 1.62 9.92
C VAL A 142 -22.66 2.29 8.54
N LEU A 143 -22.31 3.57 8.47
CA LEU A 143 -22.16 4.28 7.19
C LEU A 143 -21.02 3.68 6.36
N ALA A 144 -19.89 3.36 6.99
CA ALA A 144 -18.79 2.67 6.32
C ALA A 144 -19.22 1.29 5.80
N ALA A 145 -19.94 0.52 6.61
CA ALA A 145 -20.47 -0.79 6.20
C ALA A 145 -21.43 -0.68 5.01
N VAL A 146 -22.35 0.29 5.01
CA VAL A 146 -23.27 0.54 3.89
C VAL A 146 -22.50 0.90 2.62
N CYS A 147 -21.47 1.77 2.71
CA CYS A 147 -20.60 2.12 1.61
C CYS A 147 -19.88 0.88 1.06
N LEU A 148 -19.32 0.04 1.93
CA LEU A 148 -18.60 -1.20 1.55
C LEU A 148 -19.56 -2.26 0.96
N ILE A 149 -20.77 -2.38 1.46
CA ILE A 149 -21.79 -3.28 0.89
C ILE A 149 -22.16 -2.81 -0.51
N GLN A 150 -22.40 -1.52 -0.72
CA GLN A 150 -22.65 -0.97 -2.05
C GLN A 150 -21.46 -1.24 -2.99
N LEU A 151 -20.24 -1.09 -2.50
CA LEU A 151 -19.03 -1.40 -3.24
C LEU A 151 -18.97 -2.88 -3.65
N GLY A 152 -19.26 -3.79 -2.71
CA GLY A 152 -19.34 -5.22 -2.96
C GLY A 152 -20.38 -5.60 -4.00
N LEU A 153 -21.59 -5.00 -3.93
CA LEU A 153 -22.65 -5.18 -4.91
C LEU A 153 -22.24 -4.67 -6.30
N LEU A 154 -21.56 -3.54 -6.36
CA LEU A 154 -21.03 -2.96 -7.60
C LEU A 154 -19.98 -3.90 -8.22
N ILE A 155 -19.00 -4.37 -7.45
CA ILE A 155 -17.99 -5.34 -7.89
C ILE A 155 -18.69 -6.60 -8.43
N ARG A 156 -19.65 -7.15 -7.68
CA ARG A 156 -20.40 -8.35 -8.10
C ARG A 156 -21.15 -8.13 -9.41
N ARG A 157 -21.78 -6.97 -9.60
CA ARG A 157 -22.55 -6.63 -10.80
C ARG A 157 -21.66 -6.55 -12.04
N TYR A 158 -20.52 -5.86 -11.93
CA TYR A 158 -19.60 -5.66 -13.08
C TYR A 158 -18.72 -6.87 -13.37
N CYS A 159 -18.44 -7.68 -12.37
CA CYS A 159 -17.62 -8.89 -12.55
C CYS A 159 -18.45 -10.12 -12.99
N LYS A 160 -19.78 -10.02 -13.12
CA LYS A 160 -20.60 -11.07 -13.74
C LYS A 160 -20.17 -11.26 -15.20
N GLY A 161 -19.37 -12.30 -15.45
CA GLY A 161 -18.83 -12.63 -16.79
C GLY A 161 -17.35 -12.30 -16.99
N ASN A 162 -16.71 -11.55 -16.11
CA ASN A 162 -15.30 -11.18 -16.23
C ASN A 162 -14.48 -11.63 -15.01
N GLY A 163 -14.19 -12.95 -14.93
CA GLY A 163 -13.52 -13.57 -13.79
C GLY A 163 -12.10 -13.04 -13.52
N THR A 164 -11.43 -12.47 -14.52
CA THR A 164 -10.08 -11.86 -14.36
C THR A 164 -10.14 -10.59 -13.53
N VAL A 165 -11.07 -9.68 -13.83
CA VAL A 165 -11.28 -8.43 -13.08
C VAL A 165 -11.66 -8.73 -11.64
N PHE A 166 -12.54 -9.71 -11.41
CA PHE A 166 -12.88 -10.13 -10.06
C PHE A 166 -11.67 -10.63 -9.26
N ARG A 167 -10.84 -11.49 -9.87
CA ARG A 167 -9.63 -12.02 -9.22
C ARG A 167 -8.59 -10.94 -8.91
N GLN A 168 -8.56 -9.84 -9.66
CA GLN A 168 -7.68 -8.70 -9.40
C GLN A 168 -8.17 -7.86 -8.23
N LEU A 169 -9.47 -7.58 -8.15
CA LEU A 169 -10.07 -6.74 -7.10
C LEU A 169 -10.26 -7.48 -5.77
N LEU A 170 -10.38 -8.80 -5.79
CA LEU A 170 -10.66 -9.59 -4.59
C LEU A 170 -9.68 -9.33 -3.42
N PRO A 171 -8.35 -9.32 -3.62
CA PRO A 171 -7.42 -9.04 -2.51
C PRO A 171 -7.57 -7.61 -1.98
N VAL A 172 -7.87 -6.64 -2.84
CA VAL A 172 -8.11 -5.25 -2.43
C VAL A 172 -9.38 -5.18 -1.57
N ALA A 173 -10.49 -5.76 -2.03
CA ALA A 173 -11.75 -5.79 -1.28
C ALA A 173 -11.59 -6.51 0.06
N PHE A 174 -10.89 -7.63 0.08
CA PHE A 174 -10.61 -8.37 1.31
C PHE A 174 -9.73 -7.57 2.27
N GLY A 175 -8.72 -6.87 1.77
CA GLY A 175 -7.87 -5.98 2.57
C GLY A 175 -8.65 -4.87 3.26
N VAL A 176 -9.63 -4.28 2.55
CA VAL A 176 -10.53 -3.26 3.12
C VAL A 176 -11.39 -3.85 4.23
N VAL A 177 -11.97 -5.03 4.02
CA VAL A 177 -12.80 -5.70 5.03
C VAL A 177 -11.97 -5.99 6.29
N VAL A 178 -10.75 -6.53 6.14
CA VAL A 178 -9.84 -6.79 7.27
C VAL A 178 -9.49 -5.50 8.01
N LEU A 179 -9.21 -4.41 7.27
CA LEU A 179 -8.91 -3.12 7.85
C LEU A 179 -10.04 -2.61 8.75
N PHE A 180 -11.26 -2.57 8.21
CA PHE A 180 -12.42 -2.10 8.97
C PHE A 180 -12.81 -3.04 10.10
N ALA A 181 -12.72 -4.36 9.92
CA ALA A 181 -12.92 -5.33 10.98
C ALA A 181 -11.92 -5.11 12.14
N GLY A 182 -10.63 -4.90 11.83
CA GLY A 182 -9.62 -4.58 12.84
C GLY A 182 -9.94 -3.32 13.63
N HIS A 183 -10.43 -2.26 12.95
CA HIS A 183 -10.86 -1.03 13.62
C HIS A 183 -12.07 -1.24 14.52
N ILE A 184 -13.11 -1.94 14.05
CA ILE A 184 -14.29 -2.23 14.85
C ILE A 184 -13.90 -3.05 16.09
N ILE A 185 -13.08 -4.09 15.93
CA ILE A 185 -12.66 -4.95 17.04
C ILE A 185 -11.81 -4.15 18.05
N SER A 186 -10.95 -3.24 17.57
CA SER A 186 -10.12 -2.40 18.46
C SER A 186 -10.92 -1.45 19.35
N THR A 187 -12.18 -1.14 18.99
CA THR A 187 -13.08 -0.31 19.82
C THR A 187 -13.76 -1.10 20.95
N LEU A 188 -13.68 -2.44 20.91
CA LEU A 188 -14.28 -3.27 21.94
C LEU A 188 -13.46 -3.23 23.24
N PRO A 189 -14.07 -3.10 24.43
CA PRO A 189 -13.35 -2.98 25.70
C PRO A 189 -12.41 -4.15 26.00
N PHE A 190 -12.76 -5.35 25.52
CA PHE A 190 -11.96 -6.57 25.71
C PHE A 190 -10.60 -6.51 25.01
N PHE A 191 -10.48 -5.77 23.90
CA PHE A 191 -9.24 -5.61 23.13
C PHE A 191 -8.56 -4.26 23.36
N SER A 192 -9.02 -3.49 24.35
CA SER A 192 -8.43 -2.21 24.68
C SER A 192 -6.94 -2.37 25.02
N GLY A 193 -6.08 -1.59 24.34
CA GLY A 193 -4.62 -1.67 24.50
C GLY A 193 -3.89 -2.60 23.53
N PHE A 194 -4.59 -3.46 22.78
CA PHE A 194 -3.95 -4.27 21.73
C PHE A 194 -4.10 -3.58 20.36
N PRO A 195 -3.01 -3.35 19.60
CA PRO A 195 -3.03 -2.54 18.38
C PRO A 195 -3.57 -3.31 17.16
N LEU A 196 -4.82 -3.80 17.24
CA LEU A 196 -5.46 -4.55 16.16
C LEU A 196 -5.68 -3.71 14.90
N ASP A 197 -5.93 -2.42 15.06
CA ASP A 197 -6.03 -1.44 13.99
C ASP A 197 -4.74 -1.39 13.15
N ILE A 198 -3.59 -1.39 13.81
CA ILE A 198 -2.28 -1.36 13.14
C ILE A 198 -2.00 -2.69 12.43
N ILE A 199 -2.28 -3.82 13.09
CA ILE A 199 -2.08 -5.15 12.52
C ILE A 199 -2.94 -5.32 11.26
N SER A 200 -4.20 -4.89 11.31
CA SER A 200 -5.09 -4.91 10.14
C SER A 200 -4.56 -4.02 9.01
N GLY A 201 -3.92 -2.90 9.34
CA GLY A 201 -3.22 -2.04 8.38
C GLY A 201 -2.05 -2.75 7.69
N VAL A 202 -1.24 -3.52 8.43
CA VAL A 202 -0.16 -4.35 7.85
C VAL A 202 -0.73 -5.40 6.90
N VAL A 203 -1.78 -6.13 7.32
CA VAL A 203 -2.43 -7.14 6.49
C VAL A 203 -3.00 -6.51 5.21
N ASN A 204 -3.66 -5.36 5.32
CA ASN A 204 -4.17 -4.64 4.16
C ASN A 204 -3.03 -4.20 3.21
N ALA A 205 -1.91 -3.70 3.73
CA ALA A 205 -0.75 -3.33 2.92
C ALA A 205 -0.20 -4.54 2.15
N VAL A 206 -0.06 -5.71 2.81
CA VAL A 206 0.40 -6.96 2.17
C VAL A 206 -0.57 -7.40 1.07
N LEU A 207 -1.89 -7.30 1.30
CA LEU A 207 -2.90 -7.65 0.30
C LEU A 207 -2.90 -6.68 -0.90
N LEU A 208 -2.66 -5.39 -0.67
CA LEU A 208 -2.46 -4.42 -1.75
C LEU A 208 -1.21 -4.75 -2.58
N PHE A 209 -0.09 -5.08 -1.94
CA PHE A 209 1.09 -5.58 -2.64
C PHE A 209 0.78 -6.82 -3.46
N TYR A 210 0.10 -7.80 -2.89
CA TYR A 210 -0.31 -9.01 -3.59
C TYR A 210 -1.20 -8.70 -4.81
N ALA A 211 -2.18 -7.79 -4.66
CA ALA A 211 -3.05 -7.36 -5.75
C ALA A 211 -2.25 -6.70 -6.89
N LEU A 212 -1.32 -5.82 -6.54
CA LEU A 212 -0.53 -5.09 -7.52
C LEU A 212 0.43 -5.99 -8.29
N TYR A 213 1.18 -6.82 -7.58
CA TYR A 213 2.28 -7.58 -8.17
C TYR A 213 1.86 -8.97 -8.67
N LYS A 214 1.16 -9.76 -7.86
CA LYS A 214 0.76 -11.11 -8.25
C LYS A 214 -0.45 -11.15 -9.15
N LYS A 215 -1.44 -10.27 -8.89
CA LYS A 215 -2.68 -10.19 -9.70
C LYS A 215 -2.59 -9.15 -10.81
N ARG A 216 -1.46 -8.43 -10.94
CA ARG A 216 -1.23 -7.40 -11.96
C ARG A 216 -2.41 -6.43 -12.07
N LEU A 217 -2.83 -5.87 -10.92
CA LEU A 217 -3.96 -4.94 -10.82
C LEU A 217 -3.83 -3.78 -11.82
N PHE A 218 -2.61 -3.30 -12.02
CA PHE A 218 -2.26 -2.37 -13.08
C PHE A 218 -1.30 -3.06 -14.06
N GLN A 219 -1.58 -2.96 -15.35
CA GLN A 219 -0.67 -3.37 -16.42
C GLN A 219 0.45 -2.33 -16.58
N LEU A 220 1.17 -2.05 -15.53
CA LEU A 220 2.31 -1.16 -15.55
C LEU A 220 3.58 -2.00 -15.56
N THR A 221 4.45 -1.74 -16.53
CA THR A 221 5.89 -2.01 -16.40
C THR A 221 6.37 -1.09 -15.28
N MET A 222 6.38 -1.60 -14.06
CA MET A 222 6.87 -0.84 -12.92
C MET A 222 8.38 -0.71 -13.05
N LEU A 223 8.81 0.44 -13.55
CA LEU A 223 10.18 0.88 -13.40
C LEU A 223 10.42 1.12 -11.90
N PHE A 224 10.98 0.11 -11.27
CA PHE A 224 11.44 0.20 -9.90
C PHE A 224 12.56 1.25 -9.86
N SER A 225 12.22 2.46 -9.41
CA SER A 225 13.21 3.51 -9.29
C SER A 225 14.15 3.19 -8.12
N ARG A 226 15.47 3.16 -8.38
CA ARG A 226 16.48 3.06 -7.31
C ARG A 226 16.27 4.10 -6.22
N GLY A 227 15.68 5.26 -6.57
CA GLY A 227 15.29 6.32 -5.63
C GLY A 227 14.33 5.85 -4.53
N ASN A 228 13.38 4.97 -4.85
CA ASN A 228 12.42 4.45 -3.87
C ASN A 228 13.10 3.60 -2.80
N CYS A 229 14.10 2.79 -3.18
CA CYS A 229 14.88 1.99 -2.23
C CYS A 229 15.67 2.88 -1.27
N TYR A 230 16.22 4.02 -1.75
CA TYR A 230 16.91 4.98 -0.89
C TYR A 230 15.97 5.62 0.14
N ILE A 231 14.78 6.06 -0.29
CA ILE A 231 13.80 6.68 0.62
C ILE A 231 13.38 5.71 1.73
N ILE A 232 13.11 4.45 1.38
CA ILE A 232 12.74 3.42 2.37
C ILE A 232 13.90 3.14 3.33
N ALA A 233 15.12 2.98 2.80
CA ALA A 233 16.31 2.74 3.61
C ALA A 233 16.57 3.92 4.57
N LEU A 234 16.38 5.15 4.09
CA LEU A 234 16.55 6.36 4.90
C LEU A 234 15.50 6.44 6.02
N ILE A 235 14.22 6.21 5.71
CA ILE A 235 13.16 6.24 6.73
C ILE A 235 13.37 5.14 7.77
N LEU A 236 13.69 3.91 7.35
CA LEU A 236 14.03 2.82 8.27
C LEU A 236 15.26 3.16 9.11
N GLY A 237 16.32 3.67 8.48
CA GLY A 237 17.55 4.07 9.15
C GLY A 237 17.30 5.14 10.22
N VAL A 238 16.57 6.21 9.86
CA VAL A 238 16.20 7.27 10.82
C VAL A 238 15.36 6.72 11.98
N THR A 239 14.41 5.82 11.68
CA THR A 239 13.59 5.19 12.73
C THR A 239 14.44 4.36 13.69
N ILE A 240 15.33 3.51 13.16
CA ILE A 240 16.25 2.71 13.96
C ILE A 240 17.17 3.63 14.77
N ALA A 241 17.70 4.70 14.16
CA ALA A 241 18.56 5.67 14.82
C ALA A 241 17.85 6.31 16.02
N TYR A 242 16.63 6.80 15.81
CA TYR A 242 15.83 7.43 16.85
C TYR A 242 15.68 6.55 18.10
N TYR A 243 15.47 5.26 17.92
CA TYR A 243 15.28 4.32 19.03
C TYR A 243 16.59 3.84 19.65
N SER A 244 17.65 3.68 18.87
CA SER A 244 18.89 3.04 19.34
C SER A 244 19.96 4.03 19.78
N VAL A 245 20.02 5.24 19.20
CA VAL A 245 21.05 6.24 19.54
C VAL A 245 21.14 6.52 21.03
N PRO A 246 20.04 6.82 21.78
CA PRO A 246 20.14 7.13 23.21
C PRO A 246 20.70 5.98 24.06
N SER A 247 20.42 4.73 23.64
CA SER A 247 20.89 3.54 24.36
C SER A 247 22.33 3.22 24.02
N VAL A 248 22.71 3.32 22.75
CA VAL A 248 24.09 3.13 22.29
C VAL A 248 25.02 4.20 22.87
N GLN A 249 24.54 5.45 22.89
CA GLN A 249 25.31 6.56 23.45
C GLN A 249 25.58 6.37 24.95
N ARG A 250 24.55 5.99 25.72
CA ARG A 250 24.72 5.68 27.17
C ARG A 250 25.70 4.52 27.38
N PHE A 251 25.63 3.49 26.56
CA PHE A 251 26.55 2.35 26.62
C PHE A 251 27.98 2.80 26.34
N LEU A 252 28.23 3.58 25.28
CA LEU A 252 29.55 4.05 24.90
C LEU A 252 30.16 4.96 25.97
N MET A 253 29.37 5.86 26.56
CA MET A 253 29.83 6.77 27.58
C MET A 253 30.09 6.07 28.92
N ASN A 254 29.18 5.20 29.38
CA ASN A 254 29.22 4.63 30.71
C ASN A 254 30.08 3.35 30.81
N THR A 255 30.08 2.55 29.73
CA THR A 255 30.77 1.24 29.74
C THR A 255 32.11 1.29 29.04
N VAL A 256 32.22 2.02 27.94
CA VAL A 256 33.48 2.12 27.18
C VAL A 256 34.32 3.35 27.55
N GLY A 257 33.70 4.33 28.22
CA GLY A 257 34.40 5.55 28.66
C GLY A 257 34.70 6.54 27.53
N VAL A 258 33.97 6.45 26.41
CA VAL A 258 34.17 7.35 25.26
C VAL A 258 33.56 8.71 25.56
N GLY A 259 34.28 9.78 25.30
CA GLY A 259 33.80 11.15 25.48
C GLY A 259 32.60 11.46 24.58
N TYR A 260 31.72 12.38 25.02
CA TYR A 260 30.47 12.74 24.37
C TYR A 260 30.60 13.00 22.85
N VAL A 261 31.57 13.84 22.45
CA VAL A 261 31.77 14.17 21.01
C VAL A 261 32.20 12.96 20.19
N HIS A 262 33.11 12.15 20.72
CA HIS A 262 33.59 10.95 20.06
C HIS A 262 32.48 9.88 19.92
N SER A 263 31.59 9.77 20.92
CA SER A 263 30.44 8.87 20.85
C SER A 263 29.46 9.26 19.73
N ILE A 264 29.21 10.57 19.52
CA ILE A 264 28.35 11.05 18.41
C ILE A 264 29.00 10.72 17.07
N ILE A 265 30.28 10.97 16.89
CA ILE A 265 30.98 10.66 15.62
C ILE A 265 30.91 9.17 15.32
N LEU A 266 31.19 8.32 16.30
CA LEU A 266 31.14 6.87 16.14
C LEU A 266 29.74 6.37 15.79
N ILE A 267 28.73 6.87 16.49
CA ILE A 267 27.33 6.54 16.22
C ILE A 267 26.94 6.97 14.79
N SER A 268 27.29 8.20 14.38
CA SER A 268 26.99 8.69 13.04
C SER A 268 27.60 7.81 11.94
N LEU A 269 28.83 7.34 12.16
CA LEU A 269 29.52 6.45 11.22
C LEU A 269 28.86 5.07 11.12
N ILE A 270 28.45 4.50 12.26
CA ILE A 270 27.71 3.23 12.32
C ILE A 270 26.37 3.36 11.59
N PHE A 271 25.63 4.46 11.79
CA PHE A 271 24.35 4.68 11.15
C PHE A 271 24.46 4.93 9.64
N MET A 272 25.50 5.63 9.18
CA MET A 272 25.79 5.78 7.77
C MET A 272 25.98 4.41 7.09
N LEU A 273 26.73 3.53 7.74
CA LEU A 273 26.98 2.17 7.27
C LEU A 273 25.69 1.32 7.29
N LEU A 274 24.87 1.47 8.34
CA LEU A 274 23.56 0.81 8.45
C LEU A 274 22.61 1.22 7.32
N ILE A 275 22.53 2.50 6.95
CA ILE A 275 21.68 2.99 5.85
C ILE A 275 22.12 2.38 4.53
N VAL A 276 23.43 2.29 4.25
CA VAL A 276 23.97 1.65 3.05
C VAL A 276 23.62 0.17 3.02
N LEU A 277 23.74 -0.52 4.15
CA LEU A 277 23.40 -1.94 4.29
C LEU A 277 21.90 -2.18 4.08
N LEU A 278 21.06 -1.37 4.70
CA LEU A 278 19.59 -1.40 4.50
C LEU A 278 19.23 -1.18 3.02
N TYR A 279 19.85 -0.19 2.38
CA TYR A 279 19.64 0.06 0.96
C TYR A 279 20.03 -1.14 0.11
N THR A 280 21.20 -1.75 0.34
CA THR A 280 21.64 -2.92 -0.44
C THR A 280 20.73 -4.13 -0.22
N MET A 281 20.28 -4.38 1.01
CA MET A 281 19.33 -5.45 1.33
C MET A 281 17.97 -5.21 0.66
N ILE A 282 17.43 -4.01 0.77
CA ILE A 282 16.16 -3.63 0.16
C ILE A 282 16.26 -3.75 -1.37
N ASN A 283 17.30 -3.21 -1.97
CA ASN A 283 17.51 -3.28 -3.41
C ASN A 283 17.70 -4.73 -3.90
N ALA A 284 18.44 -5.56 -3.17
CA ALA A 284 18.60 -6.98 -3.49
C ALA A 284 17.28 -7.75 -3.38
N PHE A 285 16.51 -7.51 -2.32
CA PHE A 285 15.19 -8.11 -2.14
C PHE A 285 14.25 -7.75 -3.29
N PHE A 286 14.19 -6.48 -3.64
CA PHE A 286 13.32 -6.02 -4.73
C PHE A 286 13.79 -6.53 -6.10
N ASN A 287 15.10 -6.56 -6.37
CA ASN A 287 15.62 -7.15 -7.59
C ASN A 287 15.30 -8.65 -7.68
N ALA A 288 15.45 -9.40 -6.59
CA ALA A 288 15.16 -10.83 -6.58
C ALA A 288 13.66 -11.13 -6.79
N VAL A 289 12.77 -10.30 -6.23
CA VAL A 289 11.32 -10.54 -6.28
C VAL A 289 10.68 -9.98 -7.56
N PHE A 290 11.15 -8.83 -8.04
CA PHE A 290 10.44 -8.08 -9.08
C PHE A 290 11.18 -7.99 -10.42
N VAL A 291 12.49 -7.78 -10.45
CA VAL A 291 13.25 -7.56 -11.68
C VAL A 291 13.46 -8.85 -12.43
N ARG A 292 13.60 -9.98 -11.77
CA ARG A 292 13.84 -11.28 -12.40
C ARG A 292 12.72 -11.69 -13.37
N ASN A 293 11.46 -11.37 -13.04
CA ASN A 293 10.32 -11.65 -13.93
C ASN A 293 10.25 -10.73 -15.15
N GLU A 294 10.70 -9.47 -15.04
CA GLU A 294 10.73 -8.54 -16.18
C GLU A 294 11.88 -8.83 -17.14
N GLN A 295 13.03 -9.21 -16.60
CA GLN A 295 14.18 -9.60 -17.44
C GLN A 295 13.86 -10.84 -18.27
N GLN A 296 13.21 -11.86 -17.71
CA GLN A 296 12.80 -13.04 -18.47
C GLN A 296 11.81 -12.68 -19.60
N GLN A 297 10.86 -11.78 -19.37
CA GLN A 297 9.95 -11.32 -20.42
C GLN A 297 10.66 -10.45 -21.46
N GLY A 298 11.58 -9.59 -21.04
CA GLY A 298 12.40 -8.77 -21.95
C GLY A 298 13.31 -9.61 -22.83
N GLU A 299 13.92 -10.65 -22.27
CA GLU A 299 14.77 -11.61 -23.03
C GLU A 299 13.94 -12.42 -24.03
N LEU A 300 12.72 -12.85 -23.67
CA LEU A 300 11.81 -13.53 -24.60
C LEU A 300 11.42 -12.65 -25.78
N VAL A 301 11.08 -11.37 -25.53
CA VAL A 301 10.75 -10.41 -26.60
C VAL A 301 11.99 -10.11 -27.46
N ALA A 302 13.17 -9.96 -26.87
CA ALA A 302 14.42 -9.73 -27.60
C ALA A 302 14.82 -10.95 -28.43
N ARG A 303 14.64 -12.17 -27.91
CA ARG A 303 14.85 -13.42 -28.65
C ARG A 303 13.91 -13.50 -29.84
N PHE A 304 12.61 -13.26 -29.62
CA PHE A 304 11.60 -13.22 -30.68
C PHE A 304 11.94 -12.20 -31.77
N SER A 305 12.29 -10.96 -31.39
CA SER A 305 12.71 -9.92 -32.35
C SER A 305 13.92 -10.33 -33.18
N LYS A 306 14.88 -11.05 -32.58
CA LYS A 306 16.08 -11.55 -33.25
C LYS A 306 15.79 -12.74 -34.16
N GLU A 307 14.88 -13.60 -33.76
CA GLU A 307 14.49 -14.80 -34.54
C GLU A 307 13.60 -14.44 -35.73
N ILE A 308 12.62 -13.52 -35.56
CA ILE A 308 11.79 -13.02 -36.68
C ILE A 308 12.63 -12.49 -37.85
N THR A 309 13.75 -11.80 -37.59
CA THR A 309 14.60 -11.26 -38.63
C THR A 309 15.30 -12.34 -39.45
N ARG A 310 15.30 -13.59 -39.00
CA ARG A 310 15.88 -14.75 -39.67
C ARG A 310 14.86 -15.63 -40.40
N LEU A 311 13.57 -15.45 -40.12
CA LEU A 311 12.53 -16.28 -40.68
C LEU A 311 12.00 -15.66 -41.98
N LEU A 312 12.08 -16.44 -43.07
CA LEU A 312 11.69 -16.03 -44.41
C LEU A 312 10.24 -16.39 -44.77
N LYS A 313 9.63 -17.29 -44.00
CA LYS A 313 8.25 -17.76 -44.24
C LYS A 313 7.30 -17.32 -43.14
N VAL A 314 6.12 -16.86 -43.54
CA VAL A 314 5.06 -16.41 -42.60
C VAL A 314 4.65 -17.53 -41.62
N GLY A 315 4.60 -18.78 -42.08
CA GLY A 315 4.27 -19.94 -41.23
C GLY A 315 5.27 -20.10 -40.06
N ASP A 316 6.57 -20.00 -40.36
CA ASP A 316 7.63 -20.14 -39.35
C ASP A 316 7.57 -18.99 -38.32
N VAL A 317 7.21 -17.77 -38.78
CA VAL A 317 6.99 -16.60 -37.91
C VAL A 317 5.81 -16.82 -36.95
N LEU A 318 4.71 -17.35 -37.47
CA LEU A 318 3.49 -17.61 -36.68
C LEU A 318 3.73 -18.73 -35.66
N GLN A 319 4.45 -19.78 -36.03
CA GLN A 319 4.81 -20.86 -35.14
C GLN A 319 5.68 -20.36 -33.98
N ASN A 320 6.73 -19.63 -34.30
CA ASN A 320 7.64 -19.05 -33.30
C ASN A 320 6.90 -18.07 -32.37
N LEU A 321 5.97 -17.27 -32.92
CA LEU A 321 5.11 -16.37 -32.13
C LEU A 321 4.22 -17.15 -31.16
N THR A 322 3.57 -18.23 -31.61
CA THR A 322 2.70 -19.04 -30.72
C THR A 322 3.49 -19.73 -29.62
N ASP A 323 4.69 -20.24 -29.90
CA ASP A 323 5.56 -20.90 -28.95
C ASP A 323 6.04 -19.90 -27.86
N ILE A 324 6.51 -18.72 -28.29
CA ILE A 324 6.98 -17.67 -27.35
C ILE A 324 5.83 -17.11 -26.50
N ILE A 325 4.64 -16.92 -27.09
CA ILE A 325 3.45 -16.51 -26.30
C ILE A 325 3.06 -17.59 -25.30
N GLY A 326 3.11 -18.86 -25.71
CA GLY A 326 2.85 -20.01 -24.84
C GLY A 326 3.80 -20.03 -23.64
N GLU A 327 5.09 -19.86 -23.88
CA GLU A 327 6.14 -19.79 -22.85
C GLU A 327 5.96 -18.56 -21.95
N ALA A 328 5.75 -17.38 -22.52
CA ALA A 328 5.62 -16.12 -21.78
C ALA A 328 4.38 -16.07 -20.87
N LEU A 329 3.26 -16.67 -21.31
CA LEU A 329 2.00 -16.67 -20.58
C LEU A 329 1.78 -17.95 -19.75
N GLY A 330 2.62 -18.99 -19.95
CA GLY A 330 2.48 -20.28 -19.29
C GLY A 330 1.18 -21.00 -19.66
N VAL A 331 0.72 -20.85 -20.90
CA VAL A 331 -0.49 -21.48 -21.42
C VAL A 331 -0.14 -22.70 -22.26
N TYR A 332 -0.98 -23.76 -22.19
CA TYR A 332 -0.72 -25.02 -22.87
C TYR A 332 -1.01 -25.00 -24.38
N ARG A 333 -1.83 -24.05 -24.84
CA ARG A 333 -2.19 -23.94 -26.26
C ARG A 333 -2.40 -22.48 -26.65
N VAL A 334 -1.79 -22.09 -27.75
CA VAL A 334 -1.94 -20.78 -28.42
C VAL A 334 -2.22 -21.08 -29.88
N PHE A 335 -3.21 -20.43 -30.45
CA PHE A 335 -3.56 -20.61 -31.87
C PHE A 335 -3.40 -19.28 -32.60
N ALA A 336 -2.75 -19.31 -33.77
CA ALA A 336 -2.71 -18.19 -34.68
C ALA A 336 -3.83 -18.34 -35.74
N LEU A 337 -4.73 -17.36 -35.80
CA LEU A 337 -5.78 -17.29 -36.80
C LEU A 337 -5.39 -16.29 -37.88
N VAL A 338 -5.32 -16.73 -39.11
CA VAL A 338 -5.01 -15.88 -40.26
C VAL A 338 -6.25 -15.76 -41.13
N ARG A 339 -6.56 -14.53 -41.55
CA ARG A 339 -7.67 -14.26 -42.46
C ARG A 339 -7.28 -14.60 -43.89
N THR A 340 -8.04 -15.46 -44.54
CA THR A 340 -7.86 -15.82 -45.95
C THR A 340 -8.39 -14.72 -46.87
N GLU A 341 -7.99 -14.73 -48.15
CA GLU A 341 -8.49 -13.80 -49.17
C GLU A 341 -10.02 -13.86 -49.36
N LYS A 342 -10.64 -14.98 -49.01
CA LYS A 342 -12.11 -15.15 -49.03
C LYS A 342 -12.81 -14.57 -47.81
N GLY A 343 -12.09 -14.00 -46.84
CA GLY A 343 -12.64 -13.37 -45.65
C GLY A 343 -12.82 -14.31 -44.47
N ASP A 344 -12.62 -15.61 -44.63
CA ASP A 344 -12.72 -16.61 -43.54
C ASP A 344 -11.40 -16.67 -42.72
N TYR A 345 -11.51 -17.12 -41.46
CA TYR A 345 -10.37 -17.34 -40.59
C TYR A 345 -9.97 -18.82 -40.61
N GLN A 346 -8.69 -19.08 -40.83
CA GLN A 346 -8.11 -20.41 -40.73
C GLN A 346 -7.06 -20.46 -39.64
N ILE A 347 -6.98 -21.60 -38.91
CA ILE A 347 -5.92 -21.85 -37.95
C ILE A 347 -4.64 -22.07 -38.77
N ALA A 348 -3.67 -21.17 -38.58
CA ALA A 348 -2.39 -21.26 -39.28
C ALA A 348 -1.34 -22.05 -38.46
N HIS A 349 -1.58 -22.15 -37.15
CA HIS A 349 -0.82 -23.00 -36.23
C HIS A 349 -1.62 -23.22 -34.94
#